data_a1ce8ef7c610a7bc52c699bc340451a4
#
_entry.id   a1ce8ef7c610a7bc52c699bc340451a4
#
_cell.length_a   1.000
_cell.length_b   1.000
_cell.length_c   1.000
_cell.angle_alpha   90.00
_cell.angle_beta   90.00
_cell.angle_gamma   90.00
#
_symmetry.space_group_name_H-M   'P 1'
#
loop_
_entity.id
_entity.type
_entity.pdbx_description
1 polymer ?
#
loop_
_entity_poly.entity_id
_entity_poly.type
_entity_poly.pdbx_seq_one_letter_code
_entity_poly.pdbx_strand_id
1 'polypeptide(L)'
;MTQNKPKLLIIEDDPGLQKQLRWSFDAYDVVVAGDREAALAQLRRHEPAVVTMDLGLPPDPDGATEGLATLQQILALAPDTKVIVLTGNQDRSHAVKAIALGAYDFHQKPSEPEILSLVIQRAFFLHALQQENRRMLQSQAESPLAGIISRDAGMQKVCRNIEKVAPTSASVMVLGESGTGKEVLARSLHQLSPRASQRFMAINCAAIPENLLESELFGYEKGAFTGAVKQTKGKVELAHGGTFFLDEVGDLPMPLQAKLLRFLQERVIERVGGHEEIPVDVRIVCATHQNLKQLATTGRFREDLYYRLSEIVVTIPPLRERLGDAVLLAQHFKNKFATQEGRGNLHFSQEALVQIETHPWPGNVREMENCIKRAVIMADGSQILADDLGLSGTPLEEEPLNLRQVREEAEYKAIVKALARVEGNIVKASELLGISRPTLYDLMERHAIKGSSS
;
A
#
# COMPACT_ATOMS: atom_id res chain seq x y z
N MET A 1 -21.87 -4.69 33.65
CA MET A 1 -21.53 -5.08 32.28
C MET A 1 -20.93 -6.49 32.37
N THR A 2 -21.67 -7.51 32.00
CA THR A 2 -21.20 -8.89 31.98
C THR A 2 -20.12 -9.00 30.92
N GLN A 3 -18.86 -9.16 31.33
CA GLN A 3 -17.75 -9.49 30.42
C GLN A 3 -18.12 -10.79 29.70
N ASN A 4 -18.28 -10.72 28.39
CA ASN A 4 -18.52 -11.91 27.56
C ASN A 4 -17.23 -12.75 27.61
N LYS A 5 -17.27 -13.89 28.31
CA LYS A 5 -16.11 -14.79 28.41
C LYS A 5 -15.73 -15.29 27.00
N PRO A 6 -14.44 -15.37 26.66
CA PRO A 6 -14.01 -15.91 25.39
C PRO A 6 -14.38 -17.40 25.25
N LYS A 7 -14.83 -17.82 24.08
CA LYS A 7 -15.33 -19.17 23.82
C LYS A 7 -14.19 -20.13 23.53
N LEU A 8 -14.18 -21.25 24.28
CA LEU A 8 -13.24 -22.36 24.10
C LEU A 8 -14.05 -23.62 23.72
N LEU A 9 -13.74 -24.22 22.58
CA LEU A 9 -14.31 -25.51 22.19
C LEU A 9 -13.36 -26.63 22.62
N ILE A 10 -13.90 -27.60 23.36
CA ILE A 10 -13.20 -28.82 23.78
C ILE A 10 -13.80 -30.01 23.03
N ILE A 11 -12.96 -30.71 22.26
CA ILE A 11 -13.33 -31.90 21.52
C ILE A 11 -12.66 -33.11 22.20
N GLU A 12 -13.44 -33.89 22.87
CA GLU A 12 -13.01 -35.04 23.69
C GLU A 12 -14.16 -36.06 23.76
N ASP A 13 -13.89 -37.30 23.55
CA ASP A 13 -14.90 -38.35 23.55
C ASP A 13 -15.27 -38.89 24.94
N ASP A 14 -14.34 -38.78 25.92
CA ASP A 14 -14.58 -39.18 27.32
C ASP A 14 -15.40 -38.14 28.09
N PRO A 15 -16.67 -38.47 28.50
CA PRO A 15 -17.50 -37.52 29.26
C PRO A 15 -16.93 -37.13 30.63
N GLY A 16 -16.06 -37.97 31.22
CA GLY A 16 -15.38 -37.69 32.48
C GLY A 16 -14.35 -36.59 32.30
N LEU A 17 -13.50 -36.71 31.26
CA LEU A 17 -12.51 -35.71 30.88
C LEU A 17 -13.16 -34.40 30.42
N GLN A 18 -14.25 -34.46 29.67
CA GLN A 18 -15.04 -33.28 29.30
C GLN A 18 -15.46 -32.45 30.51
N LYS A 19 -16.00 -33.14 31.55
CA LYS A 19 -16.40 -32.47 32.80
C LYS A 19 -15.20 -31.88 33.54
N GLN A 20 -14.11 -32.63 33.66
CA GLN A 20 -12.90 -32.18 34.33
C GLN A 20 -12.33 -30.94 33.62
N LEU A 21 -12.14 -30.96 32.30
CA LEU A 21 -11.62 -29.84 31.52
C LEU A 21 -12.53 -28.60 31.58
N ARG A 22 -13.85 -28.83 31.56
CA ARG A 22 -14.82 -27.72 31.71
C ARG A 22 -14.70 -27.02 33.06
N TRP A 23 -14.44 -27.75 34.13
CA TRP A 23 -14.20 -27.16 35.46
C TRP A 23 -12.83 -26.46 35.60
N SER A 24 -11.82 -27.01 34.91
CA SER A 24 -10.47 -26.44 34.93
C SER A 24 -10.38 -25.12 34.16
N PHE A 25 -11.28 -24.82 33.25
CA PHE A 25 -11.26 -23.65 32.39
C PHE A 25 -12.46 -22.71 32.61
N ASP A 26 -12.80 -22.45 33.85
CA ASP A 26 -13.93 -21.62 34.27
C ASP A 26 -13.81 -20.12 33.85
N ALA A 27 -12.59 -19.67 33.50
CA ALA A 27 -12.34 -18.36 32.91
C ALA A 27 -12.94 -18.18 31.51
N TYR A 28 -13.28 -19.28 30.83
CA TYR A 28 -13.78 -19.31 29.45
C TYR A 28 -15.24 -19.76 29.40
N ASP A 29 -15.93 -19.43 28.30
CA ASP A 29 -17.22 -20.02 27.93
C ASP A 29 -16.96 -21.31 27.17
N VAL A 30 -16.96 -22.43 27.92
CA VAL A 30 -16.55 -23.73 27.40
C VAL A 30 -17.72 -24.45 26.75
N VAL A 31 -17.55 -24.75 25.47
CA VAL A 31 -18.42 -25.62 24.66
C VAL A 31 -17.73 -26.96 24.48
N VAL A 32 -18.47 -28.06 24.54
CA VAL A 32 -17.91 -29.42 24.39
C VAL A 32 -18.51 -30.15 23.20
N ALA A 33 -17.73 -31.04 22.59
CA ALA A 33 -18.15 -31.95 21.52
C ALA A 33 -17.46 -33.32 21.73
N GLY A 34 -18.14 -34.42 21.46
CA GLY A 34 -17.61 -35.79 21.65
C GLY A 34 -17.17 -36.47 20.36
N ASP A 35 -17.48 -35.90 19.21
CA ASP A 35 -17.16 -36.44 17.90
C ASP A 35 -17.00 -35.36 16.85
N ARG A 36 -16.63 -35.74 15.63
CA ARG A 36 -16.38 -34.81 14.51
C ARG A 36 -17.63 -34.02 14.11
N GLU A 37 -18.78 -34.63 14.02
CA GLU A 37 -20.00 -33.98 13.57
C GLU A 37 -20.45 -32.93 14.58
N ALA A 38 -20.46 -33.28 15.86
CA ALA A 38 -20.74 -32.36 16.96
C ALA A 38 -19.74 -31.21 17.01
N ALA A 39 -18.44 -31.51 16.83
CA ALA A 39 -17.37 -30.47 16.80
C ALA A 39 -17.60 -29.45 15.71
N LEU A 40 -17.89 -29.89 14.49
CA LEU A 40 -18.15 -28.99 13.36
C LEU A 40 -19.47 -28.20 13.52
N ALA A 41 -20.49 -28.80 14.13
CA ALA A 41 -21.73 -28.13 14.46
C ALA A 41 -21.50 -27.00 15.50
N GLN A 42 -20.75 -27.30 16.56
CA GLN A 42 -20.39 -26.31 17.58
C GLN A 42 -19.46 -25.22 17.04
N LEU A 43 -18.51 -25.58 16.17
CA LEU A 43 -17.62 -24.61 15.50
C LEU A 43 -18.43 -23.59 14.71
N ARG A 44 -19.38 -24.01 13.88
CA ARG A 44 -20.23 -23.13 13.08
C ARG A 44 -21.15 -22.26 13.92
N ARG A 45 -21.67 -22.82 15.05
CA ARG A 45 -22.63 -22.13 15.91
C ARG A 45 -21.97 -21.09 16.81
N HIS A 46 -20.77 -21.36 17.29
CA HIS A 46 -20.13 -20.58 18.35
C HIS A 46 -18.90 -19.82 17.92
N GLU A 47 -18.34 -20.13 16.75
CA GLU A 47 -17.12 -19.52 16.17
C GLU A 47 -16.00 -19.34 17.22
N PRO A 48 -15.55 -20.43 17.88
CA PRO A 48 -14.58 -20.36 18.96
C PRO A 48 -13.22 -19.93 18.44
N ALA A 49 -12.55 -19.02 19.16
CA ALA A 49 -11.21 -18.55 18.82
C ALA A 49 -10.14 -19.62 19.06
N VAL A 50 -10.37 -20.52 20.03
CA VAL A 50 -9.45 -21.60 20.40
C VAL A 50 -10.22 -22.90 20.52
N VAL A 51 -9.63 -23.98 20.04
CA VAL A 51 -10.11 -25.35 20.14
C VAL A 51 -9.02 -26.20 20.79
N THR A 52 -9.38 -26.98 21.78
CA THR A 52 -8.56 -28.12 22.24
C THR A 52 -9.19 -29.40 21.73
N MET A 53 -8.40 -30.33 21.20
CA MET A 53 -8.92 -31.49 20.50
C MET A 53 -8.10 -32.74 20.79
N ASP A 54 -8.75 -33.80 21.19
CA ASP A 54 -8.14 -35.17 21.18
C ASP A 54 -8.03 -35.66 19.74
N LEU A 55 -6.99 -36.46 19.46
CA LEU A 55 -6.86 -37.18 18.19
C LEU A 55 -7.64 -38.50 18.18
N GLY A 56 -7.81 -39.15 19.32
CA GLY A 56 -8.57 -40.36 19.44
C GLY A 56 -10.08 -40.10 19.49
N LEU A 57 -10.69 -39.83 18.34
CA LEU A 57 -12.14 -39.60 18.22
C LEU A 57 -12.87 -40.81 17.60
N PRO A 58 -14.12 -41.08 18.01
CA PRO A 58 -14.92 -42.08 17.35
C PRO A 58 -15.08 -41.83 15.83
N PRO A 59 -15.04 -42.89 15.00
CA PRO A 59 -14.99 -44.35 15.28
C PRO A 59 -13.58 -44.92 15.51
N ASP A 60 -12.51 -44.13 15.59
CA ASP A 60 -11.11 -44.56 15.73
C ASP A 60 -10.49 -44.04 17.05
N PRO A 61 -10.96 -44.48 18.23
CA PRO A 61 -10.53 -43.87 19.51
C PRO A 61 -9.07 -44.20 19.87
N ASP A 62 -8.52 -45.29 19.38
CA ASP A 62 -7.12 -45.71 19.58
C ASP A 62 -6.18 -45.17 18.49
N GLY A 63 -6.71 -44.52 17.46
CA GLY A 63 -5.98 -43.99 16.32
C GLY A 63 -5.99 -42.46 16.27
N ALA A 64 -5.52 -41.92 15.17
CA ALA A 64 -5.48 -40.47 14.93
C ALA A 64 -6.21 -40.04 13.64
N THR A 65 -6.77 -40.96 12.90
CA THR A 65 -7.32 -40.72 11.55
C THR A 65 -8.47 -39.74 11.60
N GLU A 66 -9.41 -39.93 12.53
CA GLU A 66 -10.57 -39.06 12.71
C GLU A 66 -10.19 -37.69 13.26
N GLY A 67 -9.28 -37.64 14.25
CA GLY A 67 -8.79 -36.40 14.80
C GLY A 67 -8.08 -35.54 13.75
N LEU A 68 -7.18 -36.13 12.95
CA LEU A 68 -6.50 -35.37 11.88
C LEU A 68 -7.47 -34.91 10.79
N ALA A 69 -8.47 -35.69 10.43
CA ALA A 69 -9.51 -35.30 9.49
C ALA A 69 -10.38 -34.14 10.05
N THR A 70 -10.70 -34.21 11.36
CA THR A 70 -11.41 -33.13 12.07
C THR A 70 -10.60 -31.85 12.09
N LEU A 71 -9.31 -31.90 12.38
CA LEU A 71 -8.39 -30.76 12.34
C LEU A 71 -8.40 -30.09 10.96
N GLN A 72 -8.26 -30.86 9.88
CA GLN A 72 -8.29 -30.31 8.52
C GLN A 72 -9.60 -29.61 8.20
N GLN A 73 -10.73 -30.20 8.60
CA GLN A 73 -12.04 -29.59 8.37
C GLN A 73 -12.27 -28.33 9.20
N ILE A 74 -11.80 -28.29 10.46
CA ILE A 74 -11.86 -27.09 11.30
C ILE A 74 -11.06 -25.97 10.66
N LEU A 75 -9.81 -26.22 10.23
CA LEU A 75 -8.95 -25.22 9.64
C LEU A 75 -9.44 -24.78 8.25
N ALA A 76 -10.11 -25.65 7.49
CA ALA A 76 -10.76 -25.28 6.23
C ALA A 76 -11.97 -24.35 6.44
N LEU A 77 -12.77 -24.59 7.49
CA LEU A 77 -13.97 -23.79 7.82
C LEU A 77 -13.63 -22.50 8.58
N ALA A 78 -12.65 -22.55 9.45
CA ALA A 78 -12.24 -21.46 10.33
C ALA A 78 -10.70 -21.35 10.39
N PRO A 79 -10.04 -20.79 9.36
CA PRO A 79 -8.58 -20.74 9.26
C PRO A 79 -7.89 -19.95 10.38
N ASP A 80 -8.61 -19.03 11.02
CA ASP A 80 -8.07 -18.21 12.11
C ASP A 80 -8.13 -18.89 13.49
N THR A 81 -8.95 -19.93 13.65
CA THR A 81 -9.09 -20.68 14.91
C THR A 81 -7.78 -21.39 15.27
N LYS A 82 -7.37 -21.24 16.53
CA LYS A 82 -6.15 -21.88 17.07
C LYS A 82 -6.52 -23.26 17.62
N VAL A 83 -6.06 -24.31 16.94
CA VAL A 83 -6.32 -25.69 17.36
C VAL A 83 -5.13 -26.24 18.11
N ILE A 84 -5.33 -26.61 19.39
CA ILE A 84 -4.36 -27.26 20.27
C ILE A 84 -4.73 -28.75 20.31
N VAL A 85 -3.80 -29.60 19.89
CA VAL A 85 -4.04 -31.04 19.80
C VAL A 85 -3.54 -31.70 21.08
N LEU A 86 -4.38 -32.57 21.70
CA LEU A 86 -4.02 -33.39 22.85
C LEU A 86 -3.70 -34.80 22.34
N THR A 87 -2.54 -35.36 22.69
CA THR A 87 -2.09 -36.69 22.21
C THR A 87 -1.67 -37.58 23.35
N GLY A 88 -1.85 -38.90 23.20
CA GLY A 88 -1.35 -39.92 24.14
C GLY A 88 0.18 -40.10 24.08
N ASN A 89 0.72 -40.83 25.07
CA ASN A 89 2.18 -40.95 25.32
C ASN A 89 3.00 -41.63 24.20
N GLN A 90 2.37 -42.30 23.20
CA GLN A 90 3.06 -43.08 22.17
C GLN A 90 3.08 -42.42 20.78
N ASP A 91 2.49 -41.19 20.59
CA ASP A 91 2.12 -40.70 19.28
C ASP A 91 2.87 -39.44 18.80
N ARG A 92 4.18 -39.36 19.05
CA ARG A 92 5.01 -38.24 18.53
C ARG A 92 4.85 -38.03 17.00
N SER A 93 4.64 -39.12 16.24
CA SER A 93 4.45 -39.03 14.80
C SER A 93 3.13 -38.32 14.42
N HIS A 94 2.06 -38.54 15.21
CA HIS A 94 0.77 -37.88 15.00
C HIS A 94 0.79 -36.39 15.39
N ALA A 95 1.51 -36.05 16.45
CA ALA A 95 1.73 -34.66 16.83
C ALA A 95 2.45 -33.85 15.72
N VAL A 96 3.52 -34.42 15.14
CA VAL A 96 4.24 -33.80 14.01
C VAL A 96 3.34 -33.65 12.79
N LYS A 97 2.50 -34.66 12.48
CA LYS A 97 1.52 -34.55 11.38
C LYS A 97 0.47 -33.45 11.66
N ALA A 98 -0.02 -33.34 12.89
CA ALA A 98 -1.00 -32.33 13.26
C ALA A 98 -0.43 -30.91 13.07
N ILE A 99 0.81 -30.67 13.49
CA ILE A 99 1.50 -29.37 13.25
C ILE A 99 1.69 -29.12 11.74
N ALA A 100 2.10 -30.13 10.98
CA ALA A 100 2.23 -29.99 9.51
C ALA A 100 0.90 -29.67 8.81
N LEU A 101 -0.23 -30.09 9.39
CA LEU A 101 -1.58 -29.80 8.91
C LEU A 101 -2.10 -28.42 9.37
N GLY A 102 -1.36 -27.71 10.24
CA GLY A 102 -1.69 -26.35 10.68
C GLY A 102 -2.22 -26.24 12.10
N ALA A 103 -2.10 -27.28 12.94
CA ALA A 103 -2.38 -27.15 14.37
C ALA A 103 -1.48 -26.09 15.00
N TYR A 104 -2.05 -25.30 15.92
CA TYR A 104 -1.32 -24.23 16.60
C TYR A 104 -0.23 -24.78 17.54
N ASP A 105 -0.60 -25.82 18.30
CA ASP A 105 0.32 -26.48 19.23
C ASP A 105 -0.17 -27.90 19.51
N PHE A 106 0.68 -28.72 20.13
CA PHE A 106 0.26 -30.00 20.65
C PHE A 106 0.68 -30.18 22.11
N HIS A 107 -0.08 -30.97 22.87
CA HIS A 107 0.20 -31.23 24.26
C HIS A 107 -0.03 -32.71 24.60
N GLN A 108 0.83 -33.28 25.41
CA GLN A 108 0.80 -34.71 25.73
C GLN A 108 -0.12 -35.00 26.93
N LYS A 109 -0.96 -36.05 26.81
CA LYS A 109 -1.77 -36.55 27.93
C LYS A 109 -0.92 -37.53 28.81
N PRO A 110 -1.06 -37.53 30.18
CA PRO A 110 -1.90 -36.61 30.96
C PRO A 110 -1.33 -35.23 31.04
N SER A 111 -2.15 -34.22 30.74
CA SER A 111 -1.70 -32.80 30.74
C SER A 111 -1.89 -32.17 32.12
N GLU A 112 -0.86 -31.48 32.60
CA GLU A 112 -0.99 -30.62 33.78
C GLU A 112 -1.91 -29.44 33.41
N PRO A 113 -3.02 -29.25 34.15
CA PRO A 113 -4.02 -28.21 33.80
C PRO A 113 -3.41 -26.80 33.74
N GLU A 114 -2.37 -26.52 34.52
CA GLU A 114 -1.68 -25.23 34.56
C GLU A 114 -0.93 -24.95 33.26
N ILE A 115 -0.22 -25.96 32.71
CA ILE A 115 0.52 -25.82 31.46
C ILE A 115 -0.44 -25.67 30.28
N LEU A 116 -1.49 -26.49 30.24
CA LEU A 116 -2.50 -26.39 29.19
C LEU A 116 -3.23 -25.03 29.22
N SER A 117 -3.51 -24.52 30.44
CA SER A 117 -4.09 -23.16 30.62
C SER A 117 -3.21 -22.07 30.02
N LEU A 118 -1.88 -22.15 30.22
CA LEU A 118 -0.92 -21.20 29.66
C LEU A 118 -0.91 -21.24 28.12
N VAL A 119 -0.94 -22.45 27.54
CA VAL A 119 -0.98 -22.62 26.06
C VAL A 119 -2.28 -22.06 25.48
N ILE A 120 -3.43 -22.34 26.12
CA ILE A 120 -4.73 -21.79 25.75
C ILE A 120 -4.73 -20.26 25.81
N GLN A 121 -4.21 -19.67 26.90
CA GLN A 121 -4.12 -18.23 27.07
C GLN A 121 -3.27 -17.59 25.96
N ARG A 122 -2.12 -18.18 25.62
CA ARG A 122 -1.26 -17.74 24.52
C ARG A 122 -1.95 -17.83 23.17
N ALA A 123 -2.73 -18.89 22.94
CA ALA A 123 -3.53 -19.05 21.71
C ALA A 123 -4.61 -17.97 21.57
N PHE A 124 -5.33 -17.64 22.65
CA PHE A 124 -6.29 -16.54 22.67
C PHE A 124 -5.63 -15.18 22.41
N PHE A 125 -4.49 -14.91 23.05
CA PHE A 125 -3.74 -13.69 22.83
C PHE A 125 -3.31 -13.52 21.38
N LEU A 126 -2.76 -14.58 20.75
CA LEU A 126 -2.35 -14.54 19.35
C LEU A 126 -3.54 -14.35 18.41
N HIS A 127 -4.67 -15.05 18.67
CA HIS A 127 -5.88 -14.88 17.90
C HIS A 127 -6.40 -13.43 18.00
N ALA A 128 -6.47 -12.85 19.20
CA ALA A 128 -6.89 -11.46 19.42
C ALA A 128 -5.99 -10.46 18.66
N LEU A 129 -4.66 -10.65 18.73
CA LEU A 129 -3.70 -9.82 18.02
C LEU A 129 -3.88 -9.91 16.50
N GLN A 130 -4.12 -11.11 15.96
CA GLN A 130 -4.38 -11.30 14.53
C GLN A 130 -5.69 -10.66 14.08
N GLN A 131 -6.74 -10.74 14.92
CA GLN A 131 -8.04 -10.10 14.64
C GLN A 131 -7.93 -8.57 14.70
N GLU A 132 -7.19 -8.02 15.66
CA GLU A 132 -6.96 -6.58 15.75
C GLU A 132 -6.17 -6.07 14.53
N ASN A 133 -5.13 -6.80 14.14
CA ASN A 133 -4.35 -6.48 12.94
C ASN A 133 -5.24 -6.53 11.67
N ARG A 134 -6.11 -7.54 11.56
CA ARG A 134 -7.07 -7.65 10.43
C ARG A 134 -8.09 -6.51 10.44
N ARG A 135 -8.62 -6.13 11.62
CA ARG A 135 -9.52 -4.97 11.77
C ARG A 135 -8.84 -3.66 11.39
N MET A 136 -7.59 -3.47 11.81
CA MET A 136 -6.81 -2.30 11.42
C MET A 136 -6.59 -2.25 9.90
N LEU A 137 -6.28 -3.37 9.27
CA LEU A 137 -6.16 -3.47 7.81
C LEU A 137 -7.49 -3.22 7.09
N GLN A 138 -8.62 -3.71 7.63
CA GLN A 138 -9.96 -3.49 7.07
C GLN A 138 -10.41 -2.03 7.23
N SER A 139 -10.17 -1.41 8.39
CA SER A 139 -10.48 0.01 8.60
C SER A 139 -9.65 0.93 7.70
N GLN A 140 -8.42 0.55 7.37
CA GLN A 140 -7.64 1.22 6.34
C GLN A 140 -8.23 1.01 4.93
N ALA A 141 -8.82 -0.14 4.65
CA ALA A 141 -9.45 -0.42 3.36
C ALA A 141 -10.77 0.35 3.12
N GLU A 142 -11.47 0.75 4.18
CA GLU A 142 -12.69 1.57 4.11
C GLU A 142 -12.41 3.09 4.13
N SER A 143 -11.17 3.49 4.41
CA SER A 143 -10.76 4.90 4.34
C SER A 143 -10.76 5.36 2.88
N PRO A 144 -11.22 6.59 2.56
CA PRO A 144 -11.05 7.20 1.24
C PRO A 144 -9.60 7.28 0.76
N LEU A 145 -8.64 7.13 1.70
CA LEU A 145 -7.21 6.98 1.43
C LEU A 145 -6.75 5.52 1.28
N ALA A 146 -7.67 4.54 1.28
CA ALA A 146 -7.37 3.11 1.21
C ALA A 146 -6.56 2.69 -0.03
N GLY A 147 -6.64 3.46 -1.12
CA GLY A 147 -5.80 3.25 -2.30
C GLY A 147 -4.34 3.71 -2.14
N ILE A 148 -4.00 4.39 -1.03
CA ILE A 148 -2.66 4.91 -0.77
C ILE A 148 -2.00 4.05 0.32
N ILE A 149 -1.12 3.15 -0.12
CA ILE A 149 -0.39 2.24 0.76
C ILE A 149 0.99 2.84 1.02
N SER A 150 1.24 3.28 2.24
CA SER A 150 2.53 3.85 2.64
C SER A 150 2.71 3.87 4.15
N ARG A 151 3.97 3.67 4.59
CA ARG A 151 4.43 3.90 5.97
C ARG A 151 5.41 5.08 6.05
N ASP A 152 5.81 5.63 4.93
CA ASP A 152 6.74 6.74 4.85
C ASP A 152 6.16 8.02 5.45
N ALA A 153 6.96 8.74 6.24
CA ALA A 153 6.55 9.97 6.92
C ALA A 153 6.21 11.11 5.95
N GLY A 154 6.93 11.21 4.83
CA GLY A 154 6.69 12.19 3.75
C GLY A 154 5.33 11.94 3.11
N MET A 155 5.04 10.69 2.78
CA MET A 155 3.76 10.29 2.19
C MET A 155 2.59 10.48 3.17
N GLN A 156 2.79 10.20 4.47
CA GLN A 156 1.78 10.50 5.50
C GLN A 156 1.49 12.00 5.61
N LYS A 157 2.51 12.86 5.43
CA LYS A 157 2.31 14.31 5.36
C LYS A 157 1.46 14.71 4.14
N VAL A 158 1.70 14.08 2.99
CA VAL A 158 0.87 14.24 1.78
C VAL A 158 -0.59 13.88 2.08
N CYS A 159 -0.85 12.71 2.69
CA CYS A 159 -2.20 12.29 3.07
C CYS A 159 -2.90 13.29 3.99
N ARG A 160 -2.22 13.74 5.06
CA ARG A 160 -2.78 14.78 5.95
C ARG A 160 -3.08 16.09 5.25
N ASN A 161 -2.27 16.49 4.27
CA ASN A 161 -2.55 17.69 3.47
C ASN A 161 -3.80 17.50 2.62
N ILE A 162 -3.98 16.33 2.00
CA ILE A 162 -5.18 16.00 1.23
C ILE A 162 -6.44 16.04 2.12
N GLU A 163 -6.40 15.45 3.31
CA GLU A 163 -7.52 15.49 4.26
C GLU A 163 -7.91 16.93 4.63
N LYS A 164 -6.93 17.81 4.86
CA LYS A 164 -7.19 19.24 5.18
C LYS A 164 -7.78 20.02 4.01
N VAL A 165 -7.35 19.71 2.80
CA VAL A 165 -7.75 20.44 1.60
C VAL A 165 -9.05 19.89 0.99
N ALA A 166 -9.35 18.62 1.21
CA ALA A 166 -10.52 17.96 0.62
C ALA A 166 -11.85 18.69 0.88
N PRO A 167 -12.15 19.20 2.08
CA PRO A 167 -13.40 19.92 2.33
C PRO A 167 -13.52 21.29 1.61
N THR A 168 -12.41 21.82 1.08
CA THR A 168 -12.40 23.14 0.42
C THR A 168 -12.72 23.05 -1.06
N SER A 169 -13.02 24.19 -1.70
CA SER A 169 -13.18 24.30 -3.16
C SER A 169 -11.89 24.69 -3.89
N ALA A 170 -10.77 24.82 -3.17
CA ALA A 170 -9.49 25.25 -3.74
C ALA A 170 -9.01 24.31 -4.85
N SER A 171 -8.36 24.88 -5.85
CA SER A 171 -7.66 24.14 -6.90
C SER A 171 -6.42 23.45 -6.31
N VAL A 172 -6.21 22.19 -6.66
CA VAL A 172 -5.10 21.39 -6.14
C VAL A 172 -4.20 20.92 -7.29
N MET A 173 -2.92 21.26 -7.18
CA MET A 173 -1.88 20.79 -8.10
C MET A 173 -1.07 19.67 -7.45
N VAL A 174 -1.10 18.48 -8.06
CA VAL A 174 -0.34 17.30 -7.62
C VAL A 174 0.92 17.17 -8.46
N LEU A 175 2.07 17.36 -7.84
CA LEU A 175 3.38 17.19 -8.46
C LEU A 175 3.97 15.82 -8.08
N GLY A 176 4.67 15.19 -9.02
CA GLY A 176 5.40 13.96 -8.78
C GLY A 176 5.78 13.25 -10.07
N GLU A 177 6.80 12.43 -10.01
CA GLU A 177 7.26 11.65 -11.15
C GLU A 177 6.16 10.77 -11.74
N SER A 178 6.36 10.30 -12.98
CA SER A 178 5.45 9.36 -13.60
C SER A 178 5.34 8.07 -12.75
N GLY A 179 4.13 7.55 -12.60
CA GLY A 179 3.90 6.31 -11.85
C GLY A 179 3.89 6.43 -10.32
N THR A 180 4.00 7.63 -9.73
CA THR A 180 3.98 7.83 -8.26
C THR A 180 2.61 7.72 -7.61
N GLY A 181 1.51 7.66 -8.41
CA GLY A 181 0.13 7.53 -7.91
C GLY A 181 -0.65 8.85 -7.88
N LYS A 182 -0.32 9.85 -8.71
CA LYS A 182 -1.00 11.17 -8.79
C LYS A 182 -2.52 11.05 -8.97
N GLU A 183 -2.98 10.15 -9.85
CA GLU A 183 -4.42 9.93 -10.07
C GLU A 183 -5.11 9.31 -8.84
N VAL A 184 -4.45 8.36 -8.16
CA VAL A 184 -4.98 7.76 -6.92
C VAL A 184 -5.20 8.84 -5.87
N LEU A 185 -4.22 9.75 -5.70
CA LEU A 185 -4.33 10.87 -4.77
C LEU A 185 -5.46 11.84 -5.15
N ALA A 186 -5.64 12.13 -6.45
CA ALA A 186 -6.73 12.99 -6.93
C ALA A 186 -8.12 12.35 -6.70
N ARG A 187 -8.25 11.05 -6.87
CA ARG A 187 -9.49 10.30 -6.55
C ARG A 187 -9.78 10.30 -5.05
N SER A 188 -8.76 10.10 -4.22
CA SER A 188 -8.90 10.19 -2.76
C SER A 188 -9.34 11.59 -2.31
N LEU A 189 -8.76 12.65 -2.90
CA LEU A 189 -9.17 14.03 -2.67
C LEU A 189 -10.67 14.25 -2.99
N HIS A 190 -11.12 13.70 -4.11
CA HIS A 190 -12.53 13.77 -4.50
C HIS A 190 -13.44 13.02 -3.51
N GLN A 191 -13.07 11.79 -3.14
CA GLN A 191 -13.83 10.95 -2.21
C GLN A 191 -13.97 11.56 -0.81
N LEU A 192 -12.95 12.33 -0.37
CA LEU A 192 -12.96 13.06 0.90
C LEU A 192 -13.68 14.42 0.82
N SER A 193 -14.06 14.86 -0.37
CA SER A 193 -14.66 16.18 -0.58
C SER A 193 -16.18 16.16 -0.42
N PRO A 194 -16.85 17.33 -0.22
CA PRO A 194 -18.30 17.43 -0.26
C PRO A 194 -18.93 17.00 -1.59
N ARG A 195 -18.11 16.86 -2.65
CA ARG A 195 -18.51 16.42 -4.00
C ARG A 195 -18.32 14.92 -4.23
N ALA A 196 -18.05 14.12 -3.18
CA ALA A 196 -17.74 12.67 -3.29
C ALA A 196 -18.82 11.85 -4.02
N SER A 197 -20.09 12.23 -3.89
CA SER A 197 -21.22 11.60 -4.58
C SER A 197 -21.43 12.06 -6.02
N GLN A 198 -20.69 13.08 -6.45
CA GLN A 198 -20.77 13.68 -7.77
C GLN A 198 -19.76 13.04 -8.74
N ARG A 199 -19.77 13.46 -10.00
CA ARG A 199 -18.87 12.89 -11.01
C ARG A 199 -17.41 13.30 -10.78
N PHE A 200 -16.50 12.33 -10.87
CA PHE A 200 -15.08 12.54 -11.05
C PHE A 200 -14.74 12.34 -12.52
N MET A 201 -14.43 13.41 -13.23
CA MET A 201 -14.10 13.37 -14.65
C MET A 201 -12.60 13.60 -14.82
N ALA A 202 -11.91 12.61 -15.37
CA ALA A 202 -10.47 12.68 -15.64
C ALA A 202 -10.20 12.81 -17.14
N ILE A 203 -9.15 13.58 -17.46
CA ILE A 203 -8.58 13.65 -18.81
C ILE A 203 -7.06 13.66 -18.69
N ASN A 204 -6.39 12.87 -19.53
CA ASN A 204 -4.94 12.90 -19.65
C ASN A 204 -4.57 13.69 -20.90
N CYS A 205 -3.94 14.87 -20.70
CA CYS A 205 -3.63 15.79 -21.78
C CYS A 205 -2.56 15.25 -22.73
N ALA A 206 -1.65 14.40 -22.22
CA ALA A 206 -0.60 13.79 -23.05
C ALA A 206 -1.11 12.62 -23.92
N ALA A 207 -2.24 12.01 -23.55
CA ALA A 207 -2.76 10.83 -24.25
C ALA A 207 -3.66 11.16 -25.46
N ILE A 208 -4.08 12.41 -25.60
CA ILE A 208 -5.02 12.85 -26.65
C ILE A 208 -4.27 13.72 -27.66
N PRO A 209 -4.40 13.45 -28.97
CA PRO A 209 -3.84 14.31 -30.00
C PRO A 209 -4.30 15.76 -29.85
N GLU A 210 -3.39 16.72 -30.08
CA GLU A 210 -3.63 18.16 -29.87
C GLU A 210 -4.89 18.67 -30.57
N ASN A 211 -5.13 18.23 -31.83
CA ASN A 211 -6.29 18.61 -32.63
C ASN A 211 -7.64 18.10 -32.10
N LEU A 212 -7.63 17.08 -31.23
CA LEU A 212 -8.84 16.53 -30.61
C LEU A 212 -9.04 17.01 -29.18
N LEU A 213 -7.95 17.44 -28.52
CA LEU A 213 -7.97 17.77 -27.09
C LEU A 213 -8.94 18.91 -26.79
N GLU A 214 -9.04 19.92 -27.67
CA GLU A 214 -10.00 21.02 -27.50
C GLU A 214 -11.44 20.54 -27.50
N SER A 215 -11.81 19.72 -28.48
CA SER A 215 -13.16 19.18 -28.61
C SER A 215 -13.51 18.19 -27.49
N GLU A 216 -12.55 17.45 -26.97
CA GLU A 216 -12.73 16.58 -25.81
C GLU A 216 -12.93 17.40 -24.51
N LEU A 217 -12.18 18.49 -24.34
CA LEU A 217 -12.28 19.35 -23.15
C LEU A 217 -13.59 20.12 -23.12
N PHE A 218 -13.87 20.89 -24.20
CA PHE A 218 -14.94 21.89 -24.21
C PHE A 218 -16.18 21.44 -24.99
N GLY A 219 -16.09 20.34 -25.76
CA GLY A 219 -17.19 19.90 -26.62
C GLY A 219 -17.27 20.69 -27.95
N TYR A 220 -18.22 20.38 -28.78
CA TYR A 220 -18.39 21.02 -30.08
C TYR A 220 -19.86 21.07 -30.52
N GLU A 221 -20.18 22.10 -31.31
CA GLU A 221 -21.46 22.25 -31.95
C GLU A 221 -21.52 21.46 -33.28
N LYS A 222 -22.74 21.16 -33.72
CA LYS A 222 -22.95 20.52 -35.02
C LYS A 222 -22.37 21.43 -36.12
N GLY A 223 -21.51 20.83 -36.97
CA GLY A 223 -20.86 21.55 -38.07
C GLY A 223 -19.56 22.29 -37.71
N ALA A 224 -19.07 22.19 -36.49
CA ALA A 224 -17.83 22.85 -36.03
C ALA A 224 -16.58 22.44 -36.83
N PHE A 225 -16.56 21.20 -37.33
CA PHE A 225 -15.51 20.67 -38.21
C PHE A 225 -16.06 19.52 -39.08
N THR A 226 -15.26 19.08 -40.06
CA THR A 226 -15.62 17.93 -40.92
C THR A 226 -15.77 16.65 -40.06
N GLY A 227 -17.02 16.15 -39.96
CA GLY A 227 -17.36 15.00 -39.12
C GLY A 227 -18.17 15.35 -37.85
N ALA A 228 -18.38 16.63 -37.51
CA ALA A 228 -19.23 17.07 -36.43
C ALA A 228 -20.73 16.96 -36.78
N VAL A 229 -21.26 15.74 -36.86
CA VAL A 229 -22.63 15.46 -37.30
C VAL A 229 -23.68 15.87 -36.26
N LYS A 230 -23.32 15.83 -34.97
CA LYS A 230 -24.18 16.20 -33.82
C LYS A 230 -23.39 17.04 -32.83
N GLN A 231 -24.12 17.82 -32.05
CA GLN A 231 -23.58 18.50 -30.87
C GLN A 231 -23.05 17.48 -29.83
N THR A 232 -21.90 17.74 -29.24
CA THR A 232 -21.29 16.87 -28.22
C THR A 232 -20.79 17.69 -27.04
N LYS A 233 -21.16 17.29 -25.82
CA LYS A 233 -20.69 17.89 -24.57
C LYS A 233 -19.24 17.53 -24.28
N GLY A 234 -18.44 18.51 -23.86
CA GLY A 234 -17.08 18.31 -23.43
C GLY A 234 -16.96 17.75 -22.00
N LYS A 235 -15.76 17.25 -21.68
CA LYS A 235 -15.48 16.69 -20.33
C LYS A 235 -15.67 17.72 -19.20
N VAL A 236 -15.37 19.00 -19.46
CA VAL A 236 -15.59 20.08 -18.47
C VAL A 236 -17.07 20.25 -18.18
N GLU A 237 -17.94 20.27 -19.22
CA GLU A 237 -19.40 20.36 -19.04
C GLU A 237 -19.96 19.13 -18.31
N LEU A 238 -19.46 17.94 -18.66
CA LEU A 238 -19.87 16.67 -18.03
C LEU A 238 -19.45 16.56 -16.55
N ALA A 239 -18.44 17.33 -16.14
CA ALA A 239 -17.96 17.38 -14.75
C ALA A 239 -18.75 18.35 -13.87
N HIS A 240 -19.76 19.06 -14.42
CA HIS A 240 -20.54 20.02 -13.66
C HIS A 240 -21.07 19.45 -12.34
N GLY A 241 -20.95 20.21 -11.26
CA GLY A 241 -21.27 19.81 -9.88
C GLY A 241 -20.21 18.93 -9.21
N GLY A 242 -19.27 18.38 -9.98
CA GLY A 242 -18.29 17.39 -9.54
C GLY A 242 -16.85 17.91 -9.45
N THR A 243 -15.90 17.01 -9.78
CA THR A 243 -14.46 17.30 -9.82
C THR A 243 -13.92 17.00 -11.21
N PHE A 244 -13.14 17.91 -11.76
CA PHE A 244 -12.44 17.76 -13.02
C PHE A 244 -10.94 17.60 -12.77
N PHE A 245 -10.40 16.46 -13.20
CA PHE A 245 -8.99 16.11 -13.05
C PHE A 245 -8.26 16.19 -14.39
N LEU A 246 -7.28 17.09 -14.44
CA LEU A 246 -6.37 17.30 -15.57
C LEU A 246 -5.05 16.60 -15.29
N ASP A 247 -4.84 15.42 -15.86
CA ASP A 247 -3.55 14.74 -15.77
C ASP A 247 -2.60 15.24 -16.84
N GLU A 248 -1.31 15.38 -16.48
CA GLU A 248 -0.23 15.91 -17.31
C GLU A 248 -0.57 17.28 -17.92
N VAL A 249 -1.00 18.22 -17.06
CA VAL A 249 -1.41 19.58 -17.48
C VAL A 249 -0.29 20.36 -18.16
N GLY A 250 0.98 19.99 -17.93
CA GLY A 250 2.14 20.58 -18.60
C GLY A 250 2.22 20.34 -20.10
N ASP A 251 1.48 19.36 -20.62
CA ASP A 251 1.42 19.03 -22.03
C ASP A 251 0.28 19.74 -22.78
N LEU A 252 -0.44 20.66 -22.11
CA LEU A 252 -1.47 21.47 -22.76
C LEU A 252 -0.86 22.42 -23.80
N PRO A 253 -1.35 22.46 -25.05
CA PRO A 253 -0.97 23.46 -26.04
C PRO A 253 -1.30 24.88 -25.60
N MET A 254 -0.47 25.86 -25.97
CA MET A 254 -0.63 27.27 -25.58
C MET A 254 -2.03 27.86 -25.86
N PRO A 255 -2.70 27.58 -27.01
CA PRO A 255 -4.05 28.06 -27.23
C PRO A 255 -5.06 27.53 -26.21
N LEU A 256 -4.91 26.25 -25.80
CA LEU A 256 -5.81 25.63 -24.82
C LEU A 256 -5.53 26.10 -23.39
N GLN A 257 -4.30 26.48 -23.08
CA GLN A 257 -3.98 27.12 -21.81
C GLN A 257 -4.73 28.45 -21.64
N ALA A 258 -4.86 29.26 -22.69
CA ALA A 258 -5.63 30.49 -22.66
C ALA A 258 -7.14 30.25 -22.43
N LYS A 259 -7.72 29.24 -23.10
CA LYS A 259 -9.12 28.86 -22.90
C LYS A 259 -9.38 28.28 -21.52
N LEU A 260 -8.46 27.46 -21.02
CA LEU A 260 -8.54 26.94 -19.67
C LEU A 260 -8.46 28.07 -18.62
N LEU A 261 -7.59 29.05 -18.82
CA LEU A 261 -7.49 30.20 -17.93
C LEU A 261 -8.81 30.99 -17.87
N ARG A 262 -9.42 31.28 -19.04
CA ARG A 262 -10.72 31.96 -19.12
C ARG A 262 -11.78 31.18 -18.33
N PHE A 263 -11.86 29.87 -18.56
CA PHE A 263 -12.78 29.00 -17.81
C PHE A 263 -12.54 29.06 -16.27
N LEU A 264 -11.28 29.03 -15.82
CA LEU A 264 -10.96 29.12 -14.39
C LEU A 264 -11.36 30.46 -13.75
N GLN A 265 -11.32 31.54 -14.53
CA GLN A 265 -11.67 32.89 -14.09
C GLN A 265 -13.15 33.17 -14.11
N GLU A 266 -13.81 32.85 -15.23
CA GLU A 266 -15.21 33.22 -15.52
C GLU A 266 -16.20 32.11 -15.15
N ARG A 267 -15.72 30.88 -14.99
CA ARG A 267 -16.56 29.68 -14.73
C ARG A 267 -17.59 29.40 -15.83
N VAL A 268 -17.30 29.85 -17.05
CA VAL A 268 -18.08 29.57 -18.25
C VAL A 268 -17.21 28.91 -19.31
N ILE A 269 -17.81 28.10 -20.16
CA ILE A 269 -17.16 27.51 -21.33
C ILE A 269 -17.95 27.84 -22.58
N GLU A 270 -17.27 27.82 -23.72
CA GLU A 270 -17.89 27.85 -25.06
C GLU A 270 -17.48 26.57 -25.81
N ARG A 271 -18.43 25.93 -26.48
CA ARG A 271 -18.13 24.77 -27.33
C ARG A 271 -17.42 25.21 -28.60
N VAL A 272 -16.61 24.33 -29.17
CA VAL A 272 -15.95 24.59 -30.46
C VAL A 272 -17.00 24.83 -31.55
N GLY A 273 -16.88 25.94 -32.27
CA GLY A 273 -17.86 26.39 -33.28
C GLY A 273 -19.13 26.99 -32.73
N GLY A 274 -19.27 27.16 -31.42
CA GLY A 274 -20.39 27.85 -30.75
C GLY A 274 -19.97 29.17 -30.13
N HIS A 275 -20.98 29.99 -29.74
CA HIS A 275 -20.80 31.25 -29.02
C HIS A 275 -21.64 31.32 -27.74
N GLU A 276 -22.28 30.20 -27.36
CA GLU A 276 -23.08 30.12 -26.16
C GLU A 276 -22.17 29.95 -24.94
N GLU A 277 -22.29 30.86 -23.97
CA GLU A 277 -21.60 30.75 -22.70
C GLU A 277 -22.36 29.79 -21.78
N ILE A 278 -21.73 28.68 -21.41
CA ILE A 278 -22.29 27.63 -20.57
C ILE A 278 -21.65 27.71 -19.20
N PRO A 279 -22.41 28.04 -18.14
CA PRO A 279 -21.84 28.10 -16.77
C PRO A 279 -21.53 26.69 -16.24
N VAL A 280 -20.33 26.51 -15.71
CA VAL A 280 -19.87 25.22 -15.16
C VAL A 280 -19.27 25.44 -13.78
N ASP A 281 -19.92 24.89 -12.75
CA ASP A 281 -19.36 24.78 -11.40
C ASP A 281 -18.64 23.43 -11.25
N VAL A 282 -17.32 23.46 -11.14
CA VAL A 282 -16.52 22.24 -10.98
C VAL A 282 -15.27 22.54 -10.13
N ARG A 283 -14.88 21.59 -9.28
CA ARG A 283 -13.60 21.63 -8.58
C ARG A 283 -12.49 21.18 -9.52
N ILE A 284 -11.40 21.93 -9.55
CA ILE A 284 -10.23 21.60 -10.39
C ILE A 284 -9.16 20.90 -9.56
N VAL A 285 -8.69 19.78 -10.09
CA VAL A 285 -7.48 19.09 -9.63
C VAL A 285 -6.60 18.87 -10.85
N CYS A 286 -5.32 19.20 -10.78
CA CYS A 286 -4.39 18.97 -11.88
C CYS A 286 -3.16 18.20 -11.40
N ALA A 287 -2.52 17.47 -12.31
CA ALA A 287 -1.31 16.73 -12.03
C ALA A 287 -0.30 16.90 -13.16
N THR A 288 0.98 16.87 -12.81
CA THR A 288 2.08 16.83 -13.78
C THR A 288 3.36 16.31 -13.13
N HIS A 289 4.24 15.74 -13.95
CA HIS A 289 5.62 15.44 -13.58
C HIS A 289 6.60 16.55 -13.98
N GLN A 290 6.15 17.53 -14.78
CA GLN A 290 6.99 18.60 -15.32
C GLN A 290 7.14 19.77 -14.35
N ASN A 291 8.25 20.49 -14.45
CA ASN A 291 8.45 21.74 -13.71
C ASN A 291 7.76 22.90 -14.43
N LEU A 292 6.48 23.15 -14.09
CA LEU A 292 5.68 24.20 -14.74
C LEU A 292 6.28 25.60 -14.58
N LYS A 293 7.00 25.90 -13.48
CA LYS A 293 7.69 27.18 -13.30
C LYS A 293 8.76 27.37 -14.37
N GLN A 294 9.55 26.33 -14.63
CA GLN A 294 10.55 26.37 -15.67
C GLN A 294 9.92 26.45 -17.07
N LEU A 295 8.79 25.75 -17.29
CA LEU A 295 8.05 25.88 -18.56
C LEU A 295 7.49 27.30 -18.75
N ALA A 296 7.06 27.96 -17.69
CA ALA A 296 6.61 29.35 -17.74
C ALA A 296 7.75 30.32 -18.13
N THR A 297 8.93 30.16 -17.53
CA THR A 297 10.09 31.00 -17.90
C THR A 297 10.56 30.81 -19.34
N THR A 298 10.35 29.60 -19.92
CA THR A 298 10.69 29.31 -21.31
C THR A 298 9.56 29.60 -22.31
N GLY A 299 8.44 30.16 -21.84
CA GLY A 299 7.29 30.52 -22.70
C GLY A 299 6.46 29.34 -23.20
N ARG A 300 6.67 28.13 -22.67
CA ARG A 300 5.89 26.92 -23.01
C ARG A 300 4.66 26.71 -22.13
N PHE A 301 4.57 27.41 -21.03
CA PHE A 301 3.42 27.44 -20.15
C PHE A 301 3.11 28.88 -19.73
N ARG A 302 1.83 29.24 -19.60
CA ARG A 302 1.44 30.59 -19.18
C ARG A 302 1.62 30.74 -17.67
N GLU A 303 2.26 31.83 -17.26
CA GLU A 303 2.50 32.13 -15.85
C GLU A 303 1.19 32.41 -15.09
N ASP A 304 0.23 33.10 -15.72
CA ASP A 304 -1.08 33.39 -15.14
C ASP A 304 -1.90 32.13 -14.87
N LEU A 305 -1.87 31.15 -15.79
CA LEU A 305 -2.50 29.84 -15.60
C LEU A 305 -1.82 29.05 -14.48
N TYR A 306 -0.47 29.10 -14.39
CA TYR A 306 0.25 28.44 -13.32
C TYR A 306 -0.24 28.89 -11.95
N TYR A 307 -0.30 30.21 -11.70
CA TYR A 307 -0.76 30.73 -10.40
C TYR A 307 -2.23 30.41 -10.10
N ARG A 308 -3.07 30.31 -11.12
CA ARG A 308 -4.48 29.95 -10.94
C ARG A 308 -4.70 28.47 -10.62
N LEU A 309 -3.84 27.59 -11.13
CA LEU A 309 -3.87 26.14 -10.87
C LEU A 309 -3.17 25.76 -9.55
N SER A 310 -2.15 26.52 -9.15
CA SER A 310 -1.27 26.22 -8.01
C SER A 310 -1.72 26.86 -6.69
N GLU A 311 -3.03 27.02 -6.44
CA GLU A 311 -3.53 27.53 -5.15
C GLU A 311 -3.01 26.66 -3.99
N ILE A 312 -3.11 25.34 -4.14
CA ILE A 312 -2.52 24.37 -3.21
C ILE A 312 -1.66 23.41 -4.01
N VAL A 313 -0.40 23.28 -3.61
CA VAL A 313 0.54 22.35 -4.25
C VAL A 313 0.84 21.20 -3.30
N VAL A 314 0.68 19.99 -3.79
CA VAL A 314 1.00 18.75 -3.08
C VAL A 314 2.01 17.95 -3.90
N THR A 315 3.18 17.67 -3.32
CA THR A 315 4.23 16.91 -4.01
C THR A 315 4.31 15.49 -3.47
N ILE A 316 4.18 14.52 -4.36
CA ILE A 316 4.33 13.10 -4.04
C ILE A 316 5.81 12.74 -4.19
N PRO A 317 6.49 12.23 -3.13
CA PRO A 317 7.88 11.79 -3.25
C PRO A 317 7.99 10.57 -4.18
N PRO A 318 9.09 10.40 -4.93
CA PRO A 318 9.32 9.19 -5.71
C PRO A 318 9.54 7.99 -4.80
N LEU A 319 9.30 6.76 -5.32
CA LEU A 319 9.31 5.54 -4.51
C LEU A 319 10.66 5.29 -3.82
N ARG A 320 11.77 5.62 -4.47
CA ARG A 320 13.14 5.52 -3.92
C ARG A 320 13.40 6.40 -2.67
N GLU A 321 12.57 7.41 -2.43
CA GLU A 321 12.65 8.28 -1.25
C GLU A 321 11.68 7.86 -0.14
N ARG A 322 10.83 6.85 -0.38
CA ARG A 322 9.85 6.33 0.58
C ARG A 322 10.39 5.10 1.28
N LEU A 323 10.99 5.29 2.45
CA LEU A 323 11.61 4.20 3.20
C LEU A 323 10.61 3.10 3.59
N GLY A 324 10.92 1.85 3.18
CA GLY A 324 10.12 0.66 3.49
C GLY A 324 8.83 0.50 2.68
N ASP A 325 8.45 1.47 1.85
CA ASP A 325 7.24 1.38 1.02
C ASP A 325 7.42 0.38 -0.13
N ALA A 326 8.63 0.19 -0.65
CA ALA A 326 8.87 -0.72 -1.76
C ALA A 326 8.44 -2.16 -1.41
N VAL A 327 8.90 -2.69 -0.29
CA VAL A 327 8.53 -4.04 0.17
C VAL A 327 7.04 -4.12 0.53
N LEU A 328 6.49 -3.09 1.17
CA LEU A 328 5.08 -3.02 1.54
C LEU A 328 4.15 -3.07 0.31
N LEU A 329 4.44 -2.26 -0.71
CA LEU A 329 3.70 -2.22 -1.96
C LEU A 329 3.84 -3.53 -2.75
N ALA A 330 5.06 -4.10 -2.81
CA ALA A 330 5.31 -5.37 -3.47
C ALA A 330 4.48 -6.50 -2.83
N GLN A 331 4.42 -6.58 -1.51
CA GLN A 331 3.59 -7.56 -0.81
C GLN A 331 2.10 -7.36 -1.09
N HIS A 332 1.64 -6.11 -1.12
CA HIS A 332 0.25 -5.79 -1.48
C HIS A 332 -0.07 -6.26 -2.91
N PHE A 333 0.74 -5.90 -3.90
CA PHE A 333 0.54 -6.32 -5.28
C PHE A 333 0.64 -7.83 -5.46
N LYS A 334 1.60 -8.48 -4.80
CA LYS A 334 1.68 -9.95 -4.79
C LYS A 334 0.38 -10.58 -4.30
N ASN A 335 -0.15 -10.13 -3.15
CA ASN A 335 -1.40 -10.67 -2.61
C ASN A 335 -2.58 -10.41 -3.55
N LYS A 336 -2.70 -9.20 -4.11
CA LYS A 336 -3.72 -8.81 -5.09
C LYS A 336 -3.70 -9.75 -6.31
N PHE A 337 -2.54 -9.91 -6.93
CA PHE A 337 -2.41 -10.72 -8.14
C PHE A 337 -2.46 -12.22 -7.85
N ALA A 338 -1.89 -12.70 -6.75
CA ALA A 338 -2.00 -14.10 -6.35
C ALA A 338 -3.47 -14.52 -6.15
N THR A 339 -4.29 -13.65 -5.56
CA THR A 339 -5.74 -13.89 -5.43
C THR A 339 -6.44 -13.91 -6.80
N GLN A 340 -6.10 -12.99 -7.71
CA GLN A 340 -6.69 -12.92 -9.05
C GLN A 340 -6.33 -14.13 -9.91
N GLU A 341 -5.10 -14.65 -9.79
CA GLU A 341 -4.60 -15.79 -10.56
C GLU A 341 -4.85 -17.15 -9.86
N GLY A 342 -5.54 -17.16 -8.70
CA GLY A 342 -5.83 -18.39 -7.95
C GLY A 342 -4.59 -19.08 -7.35
N ARG A 343 -3.49 -18.33 -7.18
CA ARG A 343 -2.20 -18.82 -6.67
C ARG A 343 -2.04 -18.48 -5.17
N GLY A 344 -2.70 -19.25 -4.30
CA GLY A 344 -2.93 -18.88 -2.89
C GLY A 344 -1.72 -18.54 -2.02
N ASN A 345 -0.63 -19.27 -2.01
CA ASN A 345 0.46 -19.12 -1.02
C ASN A 345 1.81 -18.73 -1.65
N LEU A 346 1.86 -17.63 -2.41
CA LEU A 346 3.13 -17.13 -2.94
C LEU A 346 3.89 -16.32 -1.89
N HIS A 347 5.21 -16.56 -1.80
CA HIS A 347 6.13 -15.83 -0.92
C HIS A 347 7.31 -15.30 -1.75
N PHE A 348 7.86 -14.16 -1.39
CA PHE A 348 9.14 -13.72 -1.95
C PHE A 348 10.31 -14.46 -1.30
N SER A 349 11.34 -14.79 -2.06
CA SER A 349 12.63 -15.21 -1.49
C SER A 349 13.29 -14.01 -0.78
N GLN A 350 14.28 -14.28 0.07
CA GLN A 350 15.02 -13.22 0.76
C GLN A 350 15.77 -12.32 -0.23
N GLU A 351 16.36 -12.93 -1.28
CA GLU A 351 17.07 -12.22 -2.34
C GLU A 351 16.09 -11.32 -3.15
N ALA A 352 14.88 -11.80 -3.42
CA ALA A 352 13.86 -11.01 -4.08
C ALA A 352 13.44 -9.78 -3.25
N LEU A 353 13.31 -9.94 -1.93
CA LEU A 353 12.99 -8.82 -1.03
C LEU A 353 14.11 -7.76 -1.02
N VAL A 354 15.38 -8.19 -0.98
CA VAL A 354 16.53 -7.29 -1.05
C VAL A 354 16.55 -6.53 -2.37
N GLN A 355 16.31 -7.22 -3.50
CA GLN A 355 16.23 -6.55 -4.81
C GLN A 355 15.10 -5.54 -4.88
N ILE A 356 13.92 -5.86 -4.34
CA ILE A 356 12.76 -4.94 -4.30
C ILE A 356 13.10 -3.67 -3.51
N GLU A 357 13.80 -3.83 -2.38
CA GLU A 357 14.13 -2.71 -1.50
C GLU A 357 15.22 -1.81 -2.07
N THR A 358 16.22 -2.39 -2.73
CA THR A 358 17.39 -1.66 -3.24
C THR A 358 17.20 -1.08 -4.64
N HIS A 359 16.21 -1.59 -5.40
CA HIS A 359 15.96 -1.10 -6.76
C HIS A 359 15.46 0.35 -6.74
N PRO A 360 15.97 1.24 -7.63
CA PRO A 360 15.63 2.67 -7.64
C PRO A 360 14.24 2.99 -8.18
N TRP A 361 13.54 2.05 -8.78
CA TRP A 361 12.17 2.18 -9.33
C TRP A 361 11.96 3.46 -10.15
N PRO A 362 12.65 3.65 -11.29
CA PRO A 362 12.51 4.86 -12.12
C PRO A 362 11.08 5.07 -12.62
N GLY A 363 10.31 4.00 -12.87
CA GLY A 363 8.88 4.05 -13.17
C GLY A 363 7.98 4.00 -11.94
N ASN A 364 8.55 4.14 -10.72
CA ASN A 364 7.84 4.21 -9.45
C ASN A 364 6.87 3.03 -9.22
N VAL A 365 5.70 3.30 -8.67
CA VAL A 365 4.68 2.28 -8.31
C VAL A 365 4.13 1.56 -9.56
N ARG A 366 4.04 2.25 -10.70
CA ARG A 366 3.56 1.64 -11.97
C ARG A 366 4.53 0.57 -12.48
N GLU A 367 5.82 0.83 -12.43
CA GLU A 367 6.85 -0.14 -12.78
C GLU A 367 6.81 -1.35 -11.85
N MET A 368 6.74 -1.09 -10.54
CA MET A 368 6.65 -2.13 -9.52
C MET A 368 5.40 -3.00 -9.71
N GLU A 369 4.23 -2.41 -9.90
CA GLU A 369 2.98 -3.15 -10.13
C GLU A 369 3.11 -4.12 -11.32
N ASN A 370 3.67 -3.66 -12.44
CA ASN A 370 3.91 -4.49 -13.62
C ASN A 370 4.95 -5.58 -13.37
N CYS A 371 6.04 -5.25 -12.66
CA CYS A 371 7.08 -6.20 -12.28
C CYS A 371 6.51 -7.34 -11.42
N ILE A 372 5.82 -7.00 -10.34
CA ILE A 372 5.24 -7.99 -9.43
C ILE A 372 4.15 -8.82 -10.10
N LYS A 373 3.30 -8.20 -10.95
CA LYS A 373 2.30 -8.93 -11.73
C LYS A 373 2.95 -10.00 -12.61
N ARG A 374 4.01 -9.64 -13.33
CA ARG A 374 4.77 -10.58 -14.16
C ARG A 374 5.38 -11.68 -13.31
N ALA A 375 6.03 -11.34 -12.19
CA ALA A 375 6.65 -12.30 -11.28
C ALA A 375 5.62 -13.30 -10.71
N VAL A 376 4.42 -12.85 -10.32
CA VAL A 376 3.35 -13.73 -9.86
C VAL A 376 2.89 -14.71 -10.94
N ILE A 377 2.83 -14.28 -12.21
CA ILE A 377 2.41 -15.15 -13.32
C ILE A 377 3.50 -16.16 -13.66
N MET A 378 4.77 -15.73 -13.68
CA MET A 378 5.90 -16.53 -14.19
C MET A 378 6.56 -17.41 -13.14
N ALA A 379 6.39 -17.15 -11.84
CA ALA A 379 7.02 -17.92 -10.78
C ALA A 379 6.64 -19.41 -10.82
N ASP A 380 7.63 -20.29 -10.73
CA ASP A 380 7.44 -21.70 -10.58
C ASP A 380 7.25 -22.09 -9.09
N GLY A 381 6.12 -22.74 -8.76
CA GLY A 381 5.86 -23.19 -7.37
C GLY A 381 5.28 -22.10 -6.46
N SER A 382 5.64 -22.12 -5.16
CA SER A 382 5.09 -21.25 -4.12
C SER A 382 5.99 -20.05 -3.76
N GLN A 383 7.14 -19.89 -4.43
CA GLN A 383 8.12 -18.87 -4.12
C GLN A 383 8.46 -18.05 -5.35
N ILE A 384 8.49 -16.71 -5.19
CA ILE A 384 8.96 -15.76 -6.19
C ILE A 384 10.45 -15.52 -5.93
N LEU A 385 11.29 -15.89 -6.89
CA LEU A 385 12.74 -15.71 -6.83
C LEU A 385 13.15 -14.33 -7.37
N ALA A 386 14.40 -13.95 -7.11
CA ALA A 386 14.97 -12.72 -7.63
C ALA A 386 14.94 -12.64 -9.17
N ASP A 387 15.17 -13.76 -9.85
CA ASP A 387 15.14 -13.86 -11.32
C ASP A 387 13.73 -13.64 -11.89
N ASP A 388 12.68 -14.05 -11.17
CA ASP A 388 11.28 -13.84 -11.60
C ASP A 388 10.90 -12.36 -11.66
N LEU A 389 11.56 -11.51 -10.86
CA LEU A 389 11.35 -10.07 -10.88
C LEU A 389 11.89 -9.44 -12.17
N GLY A 390 12.93 -10.04 -12.78
CA GLY A 390 13.56 -9.52 -13.98
C GLY A 390 14.15 -8.11 -13.79
N LEU A 391 14.60 -7.82 -12.58
CA LEU A 391 15.26 -6.55 -12.20
C LEU A 391 16.76 -6.60 -12.47
N SER A 392 17.22 -7.55 -13.33
CA SER A 392 18.61 -7.74 -13.68
C SER A 392 19.17 -6.52 -14.40
N GLY A 393 20.11 -5.81 -13.79
CA GLY A 393 20.80 -4.72 -14.47
C GLY A 393 21.44 -3.64 -13.61
N THR A 394 21.19 -3.61 -12.31
CA THR A 394 22.02 -2.80 -11.41
C THR A 394 22.90 -3.76 -10.61
N PRO A 395 24.25 -3.72 -10.78
CA PRO A 395 25.11 -4.35 -9.80
C PRO A 395 24.70 -3.75 -8.46
N LEU A 396 24.36 -4.59 -7.49
CA LEU A 396 24.33 -4.20 -6.09
C LEU A 396 25.75 -3.70 -5.79
N GLU A 397 25.99 -2.39 -5.87
CA GLU A 397 26.98 -1.82 -4.98
C GLU A 397 26.40 -2.13 -3.60
N GLU A 398 26.95 -3.17 -2.98
CA GLU A 398 26.67 -3.50 -1.59
C GLU A 398 26.93 -2.20 -0.82
N GLU A 399 25.85 -1.52 -0.39
CA GLU A 399 26.04 -0.43 0.55
C GLU A 399 26.75 -1.04 1.75
N PRO A 400 27.94 -0.56 2.07
CA PRO A 400 28.75 -1.18 3.10
C PRO A 400 27.97 -1.11 4.40
N LEU A 401 27.55 -2.27 4.93
CA LEU A 401 26.92 -2.38 6.26
C LEU A 401 27.87 -1.95 7.38
N ASN A 402 29.12 -1.64 7.05
CA ASN A 402 30.10 -1.09 7.96
C ASN A 402 29.82 0.39 8.22
N LEU A 403 29.34 0.70 9.42
CA LEU A 403 28.99 2.05 9.86
C LEU A 403 30.11 3.08 9.59
N ARG A 404 31.39 2.65 9.66
CA ARG A 404 32.53 3.50 9.36
C ARG A 404 32.57 3.89 7.88
N GLN A 405 32.36 2.95 6.97
CA GLN A 405 32.34 3.20 5.53
C GLN A 405 31.16 4.09 5.11
N VAL A 406 29.95 3.81 5.66
CA VAL A 406 28.75 4.64 5.43
C VAL A 406 28.99 6.07 5.90
N ARG A 407 29.65 6.25 7.05
CA ARG A 407 29.98 7.57 7.58
C ARG A 407 31.00 8.30 6.69
N GLU A 408 32.05 7.61 6.26
CA GLU A 408 33.09 8.16 5.36
C GLU A 408 32.49 8.60 4.02
N GLU A 409 31.56 7.83 3.46
CA GLU A 409 30.85 8.17 2.23
C GLU A 409 29.91 9.36 2.38
N ALA A 410 29.17 9.44 3.49
CA ALA A 410 28.32 10.56 3.82
C ALA A 410 29.13 11.86 4.04
N GLU A 411 30.27 11.77 4.74
CA GLU A 411 31.20 12.88 4.94
C GLU A 411 31.75 13.36 3.59
N TYR A 412 32.20 12.47 2.72
CA TYR A 412 32.70 12.78 1.38
C TYR A 412 31.63 13.50 0.53
N LYS A 413 30.43 12.93 0.43
CA LYS A 413 29.31 13.53 -0.33
C LYS A 413 28.93 14.92 0.18
N ALA A 414 28.91 15.11 1.50
CA ALA A 414 28.60 16.42 2.11
C ALA A 414 29.66 17.48 1.79
N ILE A 415 30.95 17.12 1.89
CA ILE A 415 32.06 18.04 1.62
C ILE A 415 32.08 18.46 0.15
N VAL A 416 31.99 17.51 -0.77
CA VAL A 416 31.97 17.78 -2.22
C VAL A 416 30.80 18.71 -2.59
N LYS A 417 29.61 18.45 -2.03
CA LYS A 417 28.41 19.25 -2.27
C LYS A 417 28.54 20.67 -1.70
N ALA A 418 29.14 20.81 -0.52
CA ALA A 418 29.37 22.12 0.08
C ALA A 418 30.39 22.94 -0.73
N LEU A 419 31.51 22.33 -1.12
CA LEU A 419 32.53 22.99 -1.94
C LEU A 419 31.99 23.42 -3.32
N ALA A 420 31.23 22.54 -3.97
CA ALA A 420 30.59 22.87 -5.27
C ALA A 420 29.63 24.07 -5.16
N ARG A 421 28.90 24.18 -4.03
CA ARG A 421 27.91 25.24 -3.81
C ARG A 421 28.54 26.63 -3.54
N VAL A 422 29.78 26.64 -3.06
CA VAL A 422 30.50 27.86 -2.71
C VAL A 422 31.76 28.10 -3.60
N GLU A 423 31.78 27.45 -4.77
CA GLU A 423 32.85 27.61 -5.78
C GLU A 423 34.27 27.37 -5.21
N GLY A 424 34.40 26.39 -4.29
CA GLY A 424 35.66 26.03 -3.67
C GLY A 424 36.08 26.89 -2.47
N ASN A 425 35.30 27.87 -2.03
CA ASN A 425 35.63 28.72 -0.88
C ASN A 425 35.54 27.92 0.44
N ILE A 426 36.71 27.61 1.00
CA ILE A 426 36.84 26.80 2.23
C ILE A 426 36.16 27.43 3.45
N VAL A 427 36.21 28.77 3.56
CA VAL A 427 35.59 29.50 4.69
C VAL A 427 34.09 29.32 4.69
N LYS A 428 33.45 29.59 3.55
CA LYS A 428 31.99 29.41 3.40
C LYS A 428 31.57 27.94 3.44
N ALA A 429 32.41 27.04 2.92
CA ALA A 429 32.13 25.60 3.01
C ALA A 429 32.11 25.09 4.46
N SER A 430 33.08 25.52 5.30
CA SER A 430 33.13 25.16 6.71
C SER A 430 31.91 25.69 7.49
N GLU A 431 31.45 26.90 7.19
CA GLU A 431 30.23 27.46 7.76
C GLU A 431 28.98 26.69 7.35
N LEU A 432 28.84 26.31 6.06
CA LEU A 432 27.72 25.51 5.56
C LEU A 432 27.68 24.11 6.18
N LEU A 433 28.85 23.52 6.47
CA LEU A 433 28.96 22.19 7.07
C LEU A 433 28.86 22.24 8.61
N GLY A 434 28.88 23.42 9.22
CA GLY A 434 28.82 23.59 10.68
C GLY A 434 30.08 23.06 11.39
N ILE A 435 31.26 23.04 10.74
CA ILE A 435 32.52 22.55 11.26
C ILE A 435 33.61 23.61 11.22
N SER A 436 34.68 23.41 12.00
CA SER A 436 35.84 24.30 11.95
C SER A 436 36.66 24.14 10.67
N ARG A 437 37.35 25.22 10.24
CA ARG A 437 38.25 25.15 9.05
C ARG A 437 39.34 24.07 9.17
N PRO A 438 40.02 23.92 10.32
CA PRO A 438 40.97 22.83 10.50
C PRO A 438 40.33 21.45 10.30
N THR A 439 39.15 21.22 10.87
CA THR A 439 38.41 19.98 10.71
C THR A 439 38.03 19.72 9.25
N LEU A 440 37.67 20.76 8.49
CA LEU A 440 37.37 20.61 7.07
C LEU A 440 38.65 20.22 6.27
N TYR A 441 39.81 20.82 6.56
CA TYR A 441 41.06 20.44 5.94
C TYR A 441 41.44 18.98 6.24
N ASP A 442 41.35 18.54 7.50
CA ASP A 442 41.65 17.17 7.90
C ASP A 442 40.72 16.16 7.19
N LEU A 443 39.44 16.49 7.04
CA LEU A 443 38.45 15.66 6.32
C LEU A 443 38.75 15.65 4.82
N MET A 444 39.10 16.79 4.22
CA MET A 444 39.49 16.87 2.79
C MET A 444 40.74 16.06 2.50
N GLU A 445 41.74 16.10 3.38
CA GLU A 445 42.99 15.29 3.26
C GLU A 445 42.67 13.80 3.39
N ARG A 446 41.82 13.42 4.39
CA ARG A 446 41.41 12.03 4.59
C ARG A 446 40.67 11.46 3.39
N HIS A 447 39.85 12.26 2.72
CA HIS A 447 39.08 11.85 1.56
C HIS A 447 39.74 12.18 0.21
N ALA A 448 41.01 12.58 0.22
CA ALA A 448 41.80 12.97 -0.97
C ALA A 448 41.08 14.01 -1.88
N ILE A 449 40.28 14.92 -1.30
CA ILE A 449 39.58 16.00 -2.01
C ILE A 449 40.56 17.15 -2.23
N LYS A 450 40.94 17.42 -3.49
CA LYS A 450 41.78 18.57 -3.84
C LYS A 450 40.96 19.87 -3.75
N GLY A 451 41.34 20.79 -2.86
CA GLY A 451 40.87 22.16 -2.92
C GLY A 451 41.40 22.84 -4.20
N SER A 452 40.52 23.51 -4.95
CA SER A 452 40.96 24.39 -6.03
C SER A 452 41.75 25.56 -5.40
N SER A 453 43.10 25.43 -5.42
CA SER A 453 43.96 26.59 -5.16
C SER A 453 43.82 27.59 -6.32
N SER A 454 43.24 28.74 -6.02
CA SER A 454 43.35 29.97 -6.83
C SER A 454 44.78 30.47 -6.76
#